data_d1b03ab232b2f9e82cfcd8d13662f7f3
#
_entry.id   d1b03ab232b2f9e82cfcd8d13662f7f3
#
_cell.length_a   1.000
_cell.length_b   1.000
_cell.length_c   1.000
_cell.angle_alpha   90.00
_cell.angle_beta   90.00
_cell.angle_gamma   90.00
#
_symmetry.space_group_name_H-M   'P 1'
#
loop_
_entity.id
_entity.type
_entity.pdbx_description
1 polymer ?
#
loop_
_entity_poly.entity_id
_entity_poly.type
_entity_poly.pdbx_seq_one_letter_code
_entity_poly.pdbx_strand_id
1 'polypeptide(L)'
;MKHGKKTFVIIEAVLGILVILVLGFIIYKQNGHDPETIAVIIPDVDESEWSAFKYGLKMAAREYDTDVVIISKDNMETANDEIEIMNQEIIKGADAVIVKPIANRDGQQKLKQLEKSVPIMAVGDTFPEEPSGLHTIEPVSYTHLRAHETD
;
A
#
# COMPACT_ATOMS: atom_id res chain seq x y z
N MET A 1 28.96 -32.37 -48.20
CA MET A 1 29.05 -31.08 -47.51
C MET A 1 27.78 -30.20 -47.57
N LYS A 2 26.60 -30.72 -47.95
CA LYS A 2 25.33 -29.92 -47.98
C LYS A 2 24.47 -30.03 -46.70
N HIS A 3 24.71 -31.01 -45.80
CA HIS A 3 23.90 -31.20 -44.58
C HIS A 3 24.24 -30.23 -43.45
N GLY A 4 25.50 -29.83 -43.28
CA GLY A 4 25.90 -28.89 -42.21
C GLY A 4 25.31 -27.50 -42.34
N LYS A 5 25.12 -26.97 -43.58
CA LYS A 5 24.51 -25.63 -43.79
C LYS A 5 23.03 -25.62 -43.42
N LYS A 6 22.29 -26.69 -43.71
CA LYS A 6 20.86 -26.77 -43.37
C LYS A 6 20.66 -26.89 -41.86
N THR A 7 21.49 -27.70 -41.17
CA THR A 7 21.45 -27.84 -39.73
C THR A 7 21.79 -26.53 -39.02
N PHE A 8 22.80 -25.78 -39.54
CA PHE A 8 23.18 -24.49 -38.98
C PHE A 8 22.04 -23.46 -39.10
N VAL A 9 21.39 -23.35 -40.25
CA VAL A 9 20.28 -22.43 -40.48
C VAL A 9 19.07 -22.79 -39.58
N ILE A 10 18.81 -24.08 -39.36
CA ILE A 10 17.73 -24.53 -38.49
C ILE A 10 18.02 -24.12 -37.04
N ILE A 11 19.26 -24.32 -36.57
CA ILE A 11 19.66 -23.95 -35.18
C ILE A 11 19.53 -22.44 -34.97
N GLU A 12 19.97 -21.64 -35.97
CA GLU A 12 19.88 -20.18 -35.92
C GLU A 12 18.42 -19.70 -35.91
N ALA A 13 17.55 -20.30 -36.73
CA ALA A 13 16.12 -20.01 -36.72
C ALA A 13 15.44 -20.37 -35.36
N VAL A 14 15.76 -21.54 -34.79
CA VAL A 14 15.23 -21.97 -33.50
C VAL A 14 15.68 -21.01 -32.38
N LEU A 15 16.96 -20.60 -32.40
CA LEU A 15 17.51 -19.65 -31.43
C LEU A 15 16.80 -18.28 -31.55
N GLY A 16 16.59 -17.79 -32.76
CA GLY A 16 15.88 -16.54 -33.02
C GLY A 16 14.43 -16.56 -32.50
N ILE A 17 13.72 -17.66 -32.75
CA ILE A 17 12.35 -17.84 -32.25
C ILE A 17 12.36 -17.85 -30.70
N LEU A 18 13.30 -18.54 -30.08
CA LEU A 18 13.41 -18.61 -28.62
C LEU A 18 13.68 -17.24 -28.00
N VAL A 19 14.55 -16.43 -28.60
CA VAL A 19 14.81 -15.05 -28.15
C VAL A 19 13.54 -14.19 -28.28
N ILE A 20 12.80 -14.30 -29.38
CA ILE A 20 11.53 -13.55 -29.57
C ILE A 20 10.49 -13.98 -28.51
N LEU A 21 10.39 -15.26 -28.20
CA LEU A 21 9.46 -15.75 -27.15
C LEU A 21 9.85 -15.25 -25.76
N VAL A 22 11.14 -15.24 -25.43
CA VAL A 22 11.63 -14.73 -24.13
C VAL A 22 11.38 -13.22 -24.05
N LEU A 23 11.69 -12.45 -25.08
CA LEU A 23 11.41 -11.01 -25.12
C LEU A 23 9.91 -10.72 -25.04
N GLY A 24 9.08 -11.47 -25.76
CA GLY A 24 7.63 -11.38 -25.71
C GLY A 24 7.09 -11.68 -24.29
N PHE A 25 7.65 -12.69 -23.61
CA PHE A 25 7.29 -13.03 -22.25
C PHE A 25 7.70 -11.94 -21.24
N ILE A 26 8.89 -11.36 -21.41
CA ILE A 26 9.37 -10.24 -20.56
C ILE A 26 8.45 -9.01 -20.75
N ILE A 27 8.12 -8.64 -21.98
CA ILE A 27 7.24 -7.52 -22.28
C ILE A 27 5.82 -7.78 -21.77
N TYR A 28 5.32 -9.01 -21.91
CA TYR A 28 4.01 -9.40 -21.38
C TYR A 28 3.96 -9.29 -19.85
N LYS A 29 5.01 -9.73 -19.15
CA LYS A 29 5.12 -9.60 -17.68
C LYS A 29 5.29 -8.14 -17.24
N GLN A 30 5.98 -7.32 -18.02
CA GLN A 30 6.23 -5.91 -17.71
C GLN A 30 5.01 -5.01 -17.99
N ASN A 31 4.10 -5.44 -18.89
CA ASN A 31 2.83 -4.76 -19.17
C ASN A 31 1.66 -5.29 -18.32
N GLY A 32 1.86 -6.37 -17.55
CA GLY A 32 0.97 -6.70 -16.45
C GLY A 32 1.17 -5.66 -15.37
N HIS A 33 0.25 -4.71 -15.20
CA HIS A 33 0.15 -3.93 -13.98
C HIS A 33 -0.16 -4.97 -12.89
N ASP A 34 0.86 -5.34 -12.11
CA ASP A 34 0.59 -5.92 -10.81
C ASP A 34 -0.18 -4.84 -10.03
N PRO A 35 -1.36 -5.13 -9.49
CA PRO A 35 -2.12 -4.15 -8.74
C PRO A 35 -1.26 -3.58 -7.61
N GLU A 36 -1.28 -2.26 -7.44
CA GLU A 36 -0.58 -1.62 -6.33
C GLU A 36 -1.11 -2.19 -5.00
N THR A 37 -0.22 -2.53 -4.10
CA THR A 37 -0.56 -3.10 -2.79
C THR A 37 -0.51 -2.04 -1.71
N ILE A 38 -1.64 -1.79 -1.06
CA ILE A 38 -1.74 -0.84 0.06
C ILE A 38 -1.88 -1.63 1.37
N ALA A 39 -0.92 -1.46 2.27
CA ALA A 39 -1.01 -1.99 3.62
C ALA A 39 -1.78 -1.03 4.52
N VAL A 40 -2.79 -1.52 5.23
CA VAL A 40 -3.62 -0.73 6.15
C VAL A 40 -3.45 -1.26 7.55
N ILE A 41 -2.83 -0.45 8.42
CA ILE A 41 -2.49 -0.82 9.78
C ILE A 41 -3.37 -0.04 10.74
N ILE A 42 -4.28 -0.75 11.38
CA ILE A 42 -5.25 -0.18 12.32
C ILE A 42 -5.25 -0.99 13.61
N PRO A 43 -5.38 -0.33 14.78
CA PRO A 43 -5.54 -1.04 16.04
C PRO A 43 -6.84 -1.86 16.03
N ASP A 44 -6.82 -2.99 16.70
CA ASP A 44 -8.01 -3.84 16.87
C ASP A 44 -8.89 -3.33 18.05
N VAL A 45 -9.31 -2.08 17.95
CA VAL A 45 -10.21 -1.46 18.92
C VAL A 45 -11.57 -1.30 18.25
N ASP A 46 -12.58 -1.96 18.80
CA ASP A 46 -13.98 -1.89 18.38
C ASP A 46 -14.24 -2.11 16.86
N GLU A 47 -14.57 -3.35 16.50
CA GLU A 47 -14.92 -3.72 15.11
C GLU A 47 -16.01 -2.82 14.50
N SER A 48 -16.89 -2.23 15.31
CA SER A 48 -17.98 -1.38 14.85
C SER A 48 -17.49 -0.04 14.30
N GLU A 49 -16.49 0.59 14.93
CA GLU A 49 -15.95 1.89 14.52
C GLU A 49 -15.26 1.79 13.16
N TRP A 50 -14.51 0.72 12.95
CA TRP A 50 -13.71 0.52 11.73
C TRP A 50 -14.42 -0.24 10.62
N SER A 51 -15.61 -0.79 10.88
CA SER A 51 -16.34 -1.59 9.90
C SER A 51 -16.70 -0.78 8.64
N ALA A 52 -17.19 0.44 8.80
CA ALA A 52 -17.52 1.32 7.68
C ALA A 52 -16.28 1.72 6.87
N PHE A 53 -15.17 2.03 7.56
CA PHE A 53 -13.89 2.32 6.94
C PHE A 53 -13.36 1.13 6.15
N LYS A 54 -13.30 -0.06 6.77
CA LYS A 54 -12.89 -1.32 6.12
C LYS A 54 -13.75 -1.62 4.88
N TYR A 55 -15.05 -1.36 4.96
CA TYR A 55 -15.96 -1.55 3.83
C TYR A 55 -15.68 -0.57 2.69
N GLY A 56 -15.58 0.72 3.00
CA GLY A 56 -15.26 1.77 2.02
C GLY A 56 -13.92 1.51 1.32
N LEU A 57 -12.91 1.10 2.09
CA LEU A 57 -11.60 0.76 1.58
C LEU A 57 -11.64 -0.42 0.59
N LYS A 58 -12.38 -1.49 0.92
CA LYS A 58 -12.59 -2.63 0.00
C LYS A 58 -13.34 -2.25 -1.27
N MET A 59 -14.28 -1.31 -1.18
CA MET A 59 -14.99 -0.80 -2.36
C MET A 59 -14.04 -0.01 -3.26
N ALA A 60 -13.27 0.90 -2.68
CA ALA A 60 -12.28 1.69 -3.41
C ALA A 60 -11.21 0.79 -4.06
N ALA A 61 -10.69 -0.19 -3.33
CA ALA A 61 -9.73 -1.15 -3.85
C ALA A 61 -10.22 -1.86 -5.14
N ARG A 62 -11.48 -2.26 -5.16
CA ARG A 62 -12.11 -2.87 -6.35
C ARG A 62 -12.27 -1.89 -7.52
N GLU A 63 -12.60 -0.64 -7.21
CA GLU A 63 -12.80 0.40 -8.22
C GLU A 63 -11.50 0.81 -8.91
N TYR A 64 -10.41 0.83 -8.15
CA TYR A 64 -9.09 1.27 -8.63
C TYR A 64 -8.14 0.11 -8.97
N ASP A 65 -8.63 -1.13 -8.97
CA ASP A 65 -7.83 -2.34 -9.24
C ASP A 65 -6.55 -2.41 -8.39
N THR A 66 -6.73 -2.21 -7.07
CA THR A 66 -5.66 -2.12 -6.06
C THR A 66 -5.84 -3.23 -5.03
N ASP A 67 -4.76 -3.86 -4.62
CA ASP A 67 -4.77 -4.84 -3.53
C ASP A 67 -4.65 -4.14 -2.17
N VAL A 68 -5.54 -4.49 -1.23
CA VAL A 68 -5.54 -3.93 0.12
C VAL A 68 -5.36 -5.03 1.15
N VAL A 69 -4.28 -4.93 1.92
CA VAL A 69 -3.96 -5.82 3.03
C VAL A 69 -4.25 -5.10 4.34
N ILE A 70 -5.27 -5.54 5.07
CA ILE A 70 -5.65 -4.94 6.37
C ILE A 70 -4.98 -5.73 7.49
N ILE A 71 -4.15 -5.07 8.27
CA ILE A 71 -3.46 -5.61 9.44
C ILE A 71 -4.10 -5.01 10.69
N SER A 72 -4.72 -5.87 11.49
CA SER A 72 -5.30 -5.53 12.77
C SER A 72 -4.57 -6.35 13.83
N LYS A 73 -3.98 -5.71 14.82
CA LYS A 73 -3.20 -6.40 15.86
C LYS A 73 -3.59 -5.92 17.24
N ASP A 74 -3.99 -6.88 18.10
CA ASP A 74 -4.40 -6.66 19.49
C ASP A 74 -3.26 -6.15 20.39
N ASN A 75 -1.99 -6.35 19.98
CA ASN A 75 -0.81 -6.08 20.79
C ASN A 75 0.08 -4.98 20.22
N MET A 76 -0.49 -4.01 19.52
CA MET A 76 0.24 -2.85 19.01
C MET A 76 0.18 -1.74 20.07
N GLU A 77 1.05 -1.82 21.08
CA GLU A 77 1.03 -0.89 22.22
C GLU A 77 2.00 0.28 22.05
N THR A 78 3.03 0.11 21.23
CA THR A 78 4.07 1.11 21.06
C THR A 78 4.25 1.55 19.63
N ALA A 79 4.74 2.79 19.43
CA ALA A 79 5.12 3.28 18.10
C ALA A 79 6.22 2.41 17.44
N ASN A 80 7.03 1.70 18.22
CA ASN A 80 8.02 0.79 17.67
C ASN A 80 7.37 -0.44 17.04
N ASP A 81 6.35 -1.01 17.68
CA ASP A 81 5.60 -2.15 17.15
C ASP A 81 4.92 -1.77 15.84
N GLU A 82 4.33 -0.57 15.79
CA GLU A 82 3.72 -0.01 14.59
C GLU A 82 4.72 0.11 13.43
N ILE A 83 5.86 0.75 13.68
CA ILE A 83 6.91 0.93 12.68
C ILE A 83 7.48 -0.41 12.21
N GLU A 84 7.64 -1.39 13.11
CA GLU A 84 8.11 -2.72 12.75
C GLU A 84 7.13 -3.42 11.78
N ILE A 85 5.82 -3.35 12.07
CA ILE A 85 4.79 -3.89 11.19
C ILE A 85 4.81 -3.19 9.83
N MET A 86 4.89 -1.85 9.81
CA MET A 86 4.98 -1.09 8.56
C MET A 86 6.19 -1.53 7.71
N ASN A 87 7.36 -1.65 8.34
CA ASN A 87 8.57 -2.13 7.64
C ASN A 87 8.40 -3.54 7.09
N GLN A 88 7.75 -4.44 7.84
CA GLN A 88 7.48 -5.80 7.38
C GLN A 88 6.59 -5.80 6.12
N GLU A 89 5.54 -4.97 6.09
CA GLU A 89 4.65 -4.89 4.93
C GLU A 89 5.33 -4.24 3.71
N ILE A 90 6.16 -3.22 3.93
CA ILE A 90 6.99 -2.62 2.86
C ILE A 90 7.95 -3.66 2.27
N ILE A 91 8.60 -4.47 3.10
CA ILE A 91 9.49 -5.55 2.65
C ILE A 91 8.71 -6.62 1.86
N LYS A 92 7.45 -6.87 2.20
CA LYS A 92 6.57 -7.79 1.47
C LYS A 92 6.07 -7.22 0.13
N GLY A 93 6.31 -5.94 -0.14
CA GLY A 93 5.98 -5.29 -1.41
C GLY A 93 4.80 -4.33 -1.33
N ALA A 94 4.47 -3.79 -0.16
CA ALA A 94 3.48 -2.73 -0.07
C ALA A 94 4.01 -1.44 -0.72
N ASP A 95 3.25 -0.89 -1.65
CA ASP A 95 3.56 0.33 -2.40
C ASP A 95 3.15 1.60 -1.64
N ALA A 96 2.19 1.48 -0.72
CA ALA A 96 1.76 2.54 0.18
C ALA A 96 1.28 1.98 1.53
N VAL A 97 1.27 2.82 2.55
CA VAL A 97 0.79 2.45 3.89
C VAL A 97 -0.26 3.45 4.37
N ILE A 98 -1.39 2.92 4.84
CA ILE A 98 -2.39 3.69 5.59
C ILE A 98 -2.31 3.25 7.05
N VAL A 99 -2.17 4.18 7.98
CA VAL A 99 -1.99 3.87 9.40
C VAL A 99 -2.83 4.77 10.29
N LYS A 100 -3.40 4.21 11.38
CA LYS A 100 -3.86 5.02 12.52
C LYS A 100 -2.69 5.13 13.50
N PRO A 101 -1.96 6.27 13.50
CA PRO A 101 -0.71 6.36 14.22
C PRO A 101 -0.92 6.37 15.74
N ILE A 102 -0.01 5.73 16.46
CA ILE A 102 0.08 5.86 17.91
C ILE A 102 0.64 7.25 18.24
N ALA A 103 -0.19 8.11 18.81
CA ALA A 103 0.09 9.52 19.05
C ALA A 103 1.19 9.75 20.07
N ASN A 104 2.45 9.71 19.65
CA ASN A 104 3.59 10.18 20.43
C ASN A 104 4.67 10.82 19.54
N ARG A 105 5.54 11.65 20.14
CA ARG A 105 6.58 12.38 19.40
C ARG A 105 7.60 11.45 18.71
N ASP A 106 7.94 10.35 19.35
CA ASP A 106 8.89 9.37 18.81
C ASP A 106 8.32 8.69 17.57
N GLY A 107 7.04 8.25 17.64
CA GLY A 107 6.31 7.68 16.51
C GLY A 107 6.23 8.65 15.32
N GLN A 108 5.91 9.92 15.57
CA GLN A 108 5.86 10.93 14.53
C GLN A 108 7.18 11.11 13.78
N GLN A 109 8.32 11.13 14.49
CA GLN A 109 9.63 11.24 13.86
C GLN A 109 9.96 10.01 13.01
N LYS A 110 9.61 8.82 13.48
CA LYS A 110 9.82 7.56 12.75
C LYS A 110 8.95 7.48 11.51
N LEU A 111 7.68 7.86 11.60
CA LEU A 111 6.78 7.94 10.44
C LEU A 111 7.33 8.87 9.37
N LYS A 112 7.81 10.07 9.74
CA LYS A 112 8.45 11.01 8.82
C LYS A 112 9.73 10.45 8.15
N GLN A 113 10.45 9.57 8.83
CA GLN A 113 11.61 8.91 8.23
C GLN A 113 11.16 7.84 7.22
N LEU A 114 10.13 7.08 7.57
CA LEU A 114 9.62 6.00 6.74
C LEU A 114 8.90 6.52 5.48
N GLU A 115 8.25 7.68 5.57
CA GLU A 115 7.59 8.36 4.44
C GLU A 115 8.54 8.69 3.27
N LYS A 116 9.85 8.77 3.54
CA LYS A 116 10.86 8.94 2.49
C LYS A 116 11.02 7.71 1.60
N SER A 117 10.59 6.56 2.08
CA SER A 117 10.73 5.26 1.40
C SER A 117 9.45 4.81 0.72
N VAL A 118 8.30 5.14 1.31
CA VAL A 118 6.97 4.73 0.83
C VAL A 118 5.94 5.80 1.22
N PRO A 119 4.95 6.10 0.36
CA PRO A 119 3.86 7.01 0.72
C PRO A 119 3.11 6.50 1.96
N ILE A 120 2.92 7.40 2.94
CA ILE A 120 2.20 7.08 4.18
C ILE A 120 1.04 8.04 4.34
N MET A 121 -0.14 7.50 4.63
CA MET A 121 -1.35 8.25 4.95
C MET A 121 -1.78 7.95 6.38
N ALA A 122 -1.91 8.99 7.19
CA ALA A 122 -2.43 8.86 8.54
C ALA A 122 -3.96 9.05 8.58
N VAL A 123 -4.66 8.23 9.35
CA VAL A 123 -6.12 8.28 9.51
C VAL A 123 -6.48 8.41 10.98
N GLY A 124 -7.41 9.31 11.30
CA GLY A 124 -7.88 9.56 12.67
C GLY A 124 -7.29 10.80 13.30
N ASP A 125 -7.51 10.97 14.59
CA ASP A 125 -7.00 12.09 15.37
C ASP A 125 -5.47 12.03 15.40
N THR A 126 -4.86 12.86 14.59
CA THR A 126 -3.42 12.88 14.42
C THR A 126 -2.81 14.05 15.18
N PHE A 127 -1.83 13.75 15.98
CA PHE A 127 -0.87 14.64 16.63
C PHE A 127 -1.34 16.08 16.92
N PRO A 128 -1.54 16.45 18.18
CA PRO A 128 -2.10 17.74 18.58
C PRO A 128 -1.21 18.95 18.31
N GLU A 129 0.01 18.78 17.85
CA GLU A 129 0.96 19.87 17.61
C GLU A 129 1.67 19.72 16.27
N GLU A 130 1.43 20.69 15.38
CA GLU A 130 2.02 21.01 14.07
C GLU A 130 1.63 20.15 12.86
N PRO A 131 1.52 20.79 11.68
CA PRO A 131 1.29 20.09 10.43
C PRO A 131 2.49 19.18 10.15
N SER A 132 2.30 17.90 10.36
CA SER A 132 3.36 16.88 10.27
C SER A 132 3.90 16.69 8.86
N GLY A 133 3.34 17.35 7.86
CA GLY A 133 3.66 17.07 6.45
C GLY A 133 3.14 15.72 5.95
N LEU A 134 2.67 14.85 6.84
CA LEU A 134 1.97 13.62 6.51
C LEU A 134 0.59 13.96 5.95
N HIS A 135 0.19 13.31 4.88
CA HIS A 135 -1.19 13.37 4.41
C HIS A 135 -2.11 12.76 5.45
N THR A 136 -2.93 13.59 6.10
CA THR A 136 -3.84 13.18 7.15
C THR A 136 -5.27 13.29 6.68
N ILE A 137 -6.08 12.25 6.93
CA ILE A 137 -7.53 12.29 6.77
C ILE A 137 -8.14 12.26 8.16
N GLU A 138 -8.78 13.38 8.54
CA GLU A 138 -9.55 13.46 9.77
C GLU A 138 -11.02 13.11 9.51
N PRO A 139 -11.66 12.30 10.36
CA PRO A 139 -13.09 12.09 10.28
C PRO A 139 -13.80 13.41 10.58
N VAL A 140 -14.61 13.90 9.64
CA VAL A 140 -15.42 15.11 9.86
C VAL A 140 -16.51 14.81 10.88
N SER A 141 -16.38 15.35 12.08
CA SER A 141 -17.41 15.26 13.10
C SER A 141 -18.58 16.19 12.72
N TYR A 142 -19.71 15.62 12.32
CA TYR A 142 -20.95 16.36 11.99
C TYR A 142 -21.63 17.04 13.20
N THR A 143 -21.00 17.02 14.36
CA THR A 143 -21.57 17.61 15.59
C THR A 143 -21.66 19.15 15.53
N HIS A 144 -20.95 19.83 14.66
CA HIS A 144 -21.00 21.29 14.54
C HIS A 144 -22.16 21.86 13.70
N LEU A 145 -22.90 21.02 12.96
CA LEU A 145 -24.01 21.48 12.14
C LEU A 145 -25.34 21.66 12.89
N ARG A 146 -25.41 21.29 14.16
CA ARG A 146 -26.65 21.36 14.96
C ARG A 146 -26.78 22.60 15.86
N ALA A 147 -25.79 23.49 15.86
CA ALA A 147 -25.76 24.68 16.75
C ALA A 147 -26.31 25.96 16.12
N HIS A 148 -26.78 25.95 14.87
CA HIS A 148 -27.26 27.15 14.17
C HIS A 148 -28.76 27.15 13.82
N GLU A 149 -29.55 26.25 14.37
CA GLU A 149 -30.99 26.18 14.07
C GLU A 149 -31.87 26.34 15.32
N THR A 150 -31.53 27.29 16.17
CA THR A 150 -32.45 27.82 17.18
C THR A 150 -32.12 29.29 17.47
N ASP A 151 -32.63 30.19 16.65
CA ASP A 151 -33.11 31.55 17.02
C ASP A 151 -34.22 31.97 16.09
#